data_05bac7bd0db057401a32e5db683f8d49
#
_entry.id   05bac7bd0db057401a32e5db683f8d49
#
_cell.length_a   1.000
_cell.length_b   1.000
_cell.length_c   1.000
_cell.angle_alpha   90.00
_cell.angle_beta   90.00
_cell.angle_gamma   90.00
#
_symmetry.space_group_name_H-M   'P 1'
#
loop_
_entity.id
_entity.type
_entity.pdbx_description
1 polymer ?
#
loop_
_entity_poly.entity_id
_entity_poly.type
_entity_poly.pdbx_seq_one_letter_code
_entity_poly.pdbx_strand_id
1 'polypeptide(L)'
;LALTFAFLGCRVLVVGLDIRRPRLAEYFRIKSHVGMTSYLSDNEIKPEDIIFPSGVHEQLFVAPAGPIPPNPAELLERARLKEAFAYFREQFDYIIVDSAPVGLISDTLSLSKVTDFTLYVCRMNYTHKNVLSESVEIQRSGQLNQISLVVNGGNLAEKKYGYGYGYGYSYGYRDTHKKHK
;
A
#
# COMPACT_ATOMS: atom_id res chain seq x y z
N LEU A 1 6.57 -2.29 4.94
CA LEU A 1 5.64 -3.42 5.11
C LEU A 1 5.92 -4.53 4.10
N ALA A 2 5.82 -4.30 2.77
CA ALA A 2 6.05 -5.33 1.75
C ALA A 2 7.42 -6.01 1.89
N LEU A 3 8.47 -5.20 2.00
CA LEU A 3 9.84 -5.70 2.17
C LEU A 3 10.02 -6.50 3.47
N THR A 4 9.31 -6.13 4.55
CA THR A 4 9.33 -6.87 5.82
C THR A 4 8.79 -8.29 5.66
N PHE A 5 7.66 -8.46 4.95
CA PHE A 5 7.12 -9.78 4.65
C PHE A 5 8.04 -10.59 3.71
N ALA A 6 8.66 -9.92 2.72
CA ALA A 6 9.63 -10.58 1.85
C ALA A 6 10.85 -11.12 2.63
N PHE A 7 11.36 -10.38 3.61
CA PHE A 7 12.42 -10.86 4.51
C PHE A 7 12.01 -12.03 5.41
N LEU A 8 10.71 -12.21 5.66
CA LEU A 8 10.17 -13.39 6.35
C LEU A 8 10.00 -14.61 5.42
N GLY A 9 10.44 -14.50 4.17
CA GLY A 9 10.34 -15.57 3.16
C GLY A 9 9.02 -15.62 2.40
N CYS A 10 8.08 -14.69 2.67
CA CYS A 10 6.81 -14.63 1.96
C CYS A 10 6.98 -14.05 0.56
N ARG A 11 6.24 -14.59 -0.39
CA ARG A 11 6.17 -14.05 -1.76
C ARG A 11 5.18 -12.90 -1.81
N VAL A 12 5.65 -11.69 -2.09
CA VAL A 12 4.88 -10.46 -1.94
C VAL A 12 4.75 -9.71 -3.25
N LEU A 13 3.53 -9.27 -3.58
CA LEU A 13 3.25 -8.39 -4.70
C LEU A 13 2.81 -7.00 -4.16
N VAL A 14 3.43 -5.94 -4.67
CA VAL A 14 2.95 -4.56 -4.49
C VAL A 14 2.23 -4.12 -5.75
N VAL A 15 0.95 -3.75 -5.63
CA VAL A 15 0.11 -3.35 -6.77
C VAL A 15 -0.17 -1.87 -6.70
N GLY A 16 0.20 -1.12 -7.73
CA GLY A 16 -0.08 0.31 -7.87
C GLY A 16 -1.48 0.55 -8.42
N LEU A 17 -2.39 1.02 -7.57
CA LEU A 17 -3.75 1.43 -7.95
C LEU A 17 -4.04 2.91 -7.64
N ASP A 18 -3.02 3.71 -7.29
CA ASP A 18 -3.08 5.15 -7.51
C ASP A 18 -2.81 5.45 -9.00
N ILE A 19 -3.85 5.24 -9.80
CA ILE A 19 -3.78 5.40 -11.27
C ILE A 19 -3.88 6.85 -11.73
N ARG A 20 -4.10 7.79 -10.79
CA ARG A 20 -4.15 9.23 -11.08
C ARG A 20 -2.79 9.90 -10.87
N ARG A 21 -2.00 9.43 -9.89
CA ARG A 21 -0.65 9.92 -9.57
C ARG A 21 0.31 8.75 -9.35
N PRO A 22 0.54 7.91 -10.37
CA PRO A 22 1.34 6.70 -10.23
C PRO A 22 2.80 7.05 -9.92
N ARG A 23 3.30 6.51 -8.79
CA ARG A 23 4.69 6.71 -8.35
C ARG A 23 5.45 5.40 -8.16
N LEU A 24 4.74 4.28 -8.11
CA LEU A 24 5.33 3.00 -7.73
C LEU A 24 6.44 2.56 -8.69
N ALA A 25 6.22 2.73 -10.01
CA ALA A 25 7.25 2.41 -11.03
C ALA A 25 8.53 3.23 -10.84
N GLU A 26 8.40 4.51 -10.48
CA GLU A 26 9.54 5.40 -10.22
C GLU A 26 10.33 4.91 -9.00
N TYR A 27 9.66 4.59 -7.88
CA TYR A 27 10.31 4.12 -6.65
C TYR A 27 11.09 2.82 -6.85
N PHE A 28 10.55 1.89 -7.65
CA PHE A 28 11.21 0.62 -7.95
C PHE A 28 12.05 0.65 -9.23
N ARG A 29 12.20 1.82 -9.87
CA ARG A 29 12.97 2.01 -11.12
C ARG A 29 12.54 1.05 -12.24
N ILE A 30 11.25 0.74 -12.31
CA ILE A 30 10.67 -0.11 -13.35
C ILE A 30 10.54 0.71 -14.62
N LYS A 31 11.21 0.26 -15.69
CA LYS A 31 11.24 0.95 -16.99
C LYS A 31 10.06 0.56 -17.92
N SER A 32 9.13 -0.24 -17.44
CA SER A 32 7.99 -0.68 -18.25
C SER A 32 6.93 0.42 -18.36
N HIS A 33 6.32 0.50 -19.54
CA HIS A 33 5.14 1.33 -19.79
C HIS A 33 3.82 0.56 -19.63
N VAL A 34 3.87 -0.76 -19.36
CA VAL A 34 2.69 -1.56 -19.06
C VAL A 34 2.50 -1.69 -17.55
N GLY A 35 1.23 -1.76 -17.13
CA GLY A 35 0.85 -1.93 -15.75
C GLY A 35 -0.64 -2.21 -15.61
N MET A 36 -1.20 -1.99 -14.43
CA MET A 36 -2.61 -2.29 -14.14
C MET A 36 -3.58 -1.61 -15.12
N THR A 37 -3.37 -0.35 -15.48
CA THR A 37 -4.25 0.36 -16.41
C THR A 37 -4.18 -0.21 -17.83
N SER A 38 -3.01 -0.65 -18.28
CA SER A 38 -2.84 -1.34 -19.56
C SER A 38 -3.60 -2.67 -19.55
N TYR A 39 -3.41 -3.48 -18.53
CA TYR A 39 -4.14 -4.75 -18.35
C TYR A 39 -5.66 -4.55 -18.31
N LEU A 40 -6.14 -3.56 -17.55
CA LEU A 40 -7.57 -3.28 -17.41
C LEU A 40 -8.20 -2.75 -18.71
N SER A 41 -7.42 -2.16 -19.61
CA SER A 41 -7.90 -1.57 -20.87
C SER A 41 -7.84 -2.51 -22.04
N ASP A 42 -6.88 -3.43 -22.07
CA ASP A 42 -6.56 -4.31 -23.19
C ASP A 42 -6.71 -5.78 -22.79
N ASN A 43 -7.57 -6.51 -23.50
CA ASN A 43 -7.86 -7.92 -23.23
C ASN A 43 -6.73 -8.87 -23.65
N GLU A 44 -5.81 -8.43 -24.49
CA GLU A 44 -4.66 -9.23 -24.93
C GLU A 44 -3.55 -9.29 -23.87
N ILE A 45 -3.50 -8.29 -22.99
CA ILE A 45 -2.51 -8.26 -21.90
C ILE A 45 -2.95 -9.21 -20.79
N LYS A 46 -2.03 -10.09 -20.35
CA LYS A 46 -2.27 -11.04 -19.28
C LYS A 46 -1.78 -10.51 -17.92
N PRO A 47 -2.27 -11.06 -16.80
CA PRO A 47 -1.82 -10.62 -15.47
C PRO A 47 -0.32 -10.78 -15.24
N GLU A 48 0.30 -11.83 -15.80
CA GLU A 48 1.75 -12.06 -15.73
C GLU A 48 2.58 -11.00 -16.43
N ASP A 49 2.08 -10.38 -17.49
CA ASP A 49 2.79 -9.38 -18.31
C ASP A 49 3.03 -8.06 -17.55
N ILE A 50 2.29 -7.84 -16.47
CA ILE A 50 2.36 -6.62 -15.67
C ILE A 50 3.07 -6.80 -14.33
N ILE A 51 3.66 -7.97 -14.05
CA ILE A 51 4.37 -8.29 -12.82
C ILE A 51 5.88 -8.22 -13.06
N PHE A 52 6.58 -7.40 -12.30
CA PHE A 52 8.01 -7.18 -12.43
C PHE A 52 8.73 -7.51 -11.13
N PRO A 53 9.96 -8.07 -11.17
CA PRO A 53 10.82 -8.15 -10.00
C PRO A 53 11.06 -6.74 -9.43
N SER A 54 11.06 -6.61 -8.11
CA SER A 54 11.26 -5.30 -7.45
C SER A 54 12.69 -4.75 -7.60
N GLY A 55 13.66 -5.62 -7.87
CA GLY A 55 15.08 -5.28 -7.85
C GLY A 55 15.65 -5.02 -6.44
N VAL A 56 14.84 -5.19 -5.39
CA VAL A 56 15.21 -4.95 -3.99
C VAL A 56 15.33 -6.27 -3.21
N HIS A 57 14.46 -7.23 -3.49
CA HIS A 57 14.43 -8.55 -2.84
C HIS A 57 13.83 -9.58 -3.78
N GLU A 58 14.34 -10.82 -3.77
CA GLU A 58 13.90 -11.90 -4.68
C GLU A 58 12.43 -12.31 -4.51
N GLN A 59 11.89 -12.20 -3.27
CA GLN A 59 10.49 -12.51 -2.96
C GLN A 59 9.56 -11.31 -3.12
N LEU A 60 10.05 -10.15 -3.57
CA LEU A 60 9.25 -8.93 -3.74
C LEU A 60 9.06 -8.59 -5.22
N PHE A 61 7.81 -8.49 -5.62
CA PHE A 61 7.37 -8.18 -6.98
C PHE A 61 6.49 -6.94 -6.98
N VAL A 62 6.37 -6.33 -8.15
CA VAL A 62 5.62 -5.07 -8.33
C VAL A 62 4.78 -5.15 -9.60
N ALA A 63 3.49 -4.84 -9.48
CA ALA A 63 2.61 -4.55 -10.60
C ALA A 63 2.35 -3.02 -10.60
N PRO A 64 3.04 -2.22 -11.43
CA PRO A 64 2.88 -0.78 -11.45
C PRO A 64 1.50 -0.38 -12.00
N ALA A 65 1.09 0.86 -11.74
CA ALA A 65 -0.19 1.37 -12.24
C ALA A 65 -0.26 1.41 -13.77
N GLY A 66 0.86 1.68 -14.43
CA GLY A 66 0.89 1.90 -15.88
C GLY A 66 0.59 3.35 -16.28
N PRO A 67 0.26 3.63 -17.54
CA PRO A 67 -0.05 4.98 -18.03
C PRO A 67 -1.36 5.50 -17.41
N ILE A 68 -1.44 6.82 -17.24
CA ILE A 68 -2.65 7.48 -16.70
C ILE A 68 -3.78 7.38 -17.73
N PRO A 69 -4.91 6.74 -17.39
CA PRO A 69 -6.03 6.59 -18.30
C PRO A 69 -6.93 7.85 -18.33
N PRO A 70 -7.69 8.07 -19.39
CA PRO A 70 -8.65 9.17 -19.45
C PRO A 70 -9.86 8.98 -18.51
N ASN A 71 -10.20 7.73 -18.17
CA ASN A 71 -11.38 7.35 -17.38
C ASN A 71 -11.01 6.42 -16.20
N PRO A 72 -10.28 6.91 -15.20
CA PRO A 72 -9.73 6.06 -14.13
C PRO A 72 -10.80 5.30 -13.32
N ALA A 73 -11.91 5.95 -12.95
CA ALA A 73 -12.96 5.34 -12.15
C ALA A 73 -13.59 4.11 -12.82
N GLU A 74 -13.90 4.22 -14.12
CA GLU A 74 -14.50 3.13 -14.89
C GLU A 74 -13.59 1.91 -14.99
N LEU A 75 -12.27 2.12 -15.08
CA LEU A 75 -11.31 1.01 -15.17
C LEU A 75 -11.32 0.16 -13.91
N LEU A 76 -11.40 0.78 -12.74
CA LEU A 76 -11.41 0.07 -11.46
C LEU A 76 -12.73 -0.69 -11.21
N GLU A 77 -13.81 -0.37 -11.95
CA GLU A 77 -15.07 -1.09 -11.87
C GLU A 77 -15.14 -2.32 -12.80
N ARG A 78 -14.20 -2.48 -13.72
CA ARG A 78 -14.19 -3.62 -14.66
C ARG A 78 -14.00 -4.96 -13.96
N ALA A 79 -14.65 -6.00 -14.47
CA ALA A 79 -14.52 -7.38 -13.99
C ALA A 79 -13.05 -7.87 -13.99
N ARG A 80 -12.26 -7.40 -14.96
CA ARG A 80 -10.83 -7.71 -15.08
C ARG A 80 -10.01 -7.37 -13.83
N LEU A 81 -10.43 -6.39 -13.02
CA LEU A 81 -9.76 -6.13 -11.74
C LEU A 81 -9.87 -7.36 -10.82
N LYS A 82 -11.04 -7.97 -10.72
CA LYS A 82 -11.24 -9.18 -9.92
C LYS A 82 -10.48 -10.37 -10.47
N GLU A 83 -10.42 -10.51 -11.80
CA GLU A 83 -9.66 -11.56 -12.49
C GLU A 83 -8.15 -11.44 -12.18
N ALA A 84 -7.59 -10.22 -12.24
CA ALA A 84 -6.20 -9.98 -11.87
C ALA A 84 -5.92 -10.39 -10.42
N PHE A 85 -6.78 -9.99 -9.48
CA PHE A 85 -6.60 -10.31 -8.07
C PHE A 85 -6.81 -11.80 -7.78
N ALA A 86 -7.69 -12.49 -8.51
CA ALA A 86 -7.80 -13.96 -8.41
C ALA A 86 -6.46 -14.62 -8.81
N TYR A 87 -5.89 -14.24 -9.94
CA TYR A 87 -4.57 -14.70 -10.37
C TYR A 87 -3.47 -14.36 -9.36
N PHE A 88 -3.43 -13.13 -8.85
CA PHE A 88 -2.41 -12.72 -7.87
C PHE A 88 -2.49 -13.52 -6.57
N ARG A 89 -3.69 -13.85 -6.10
CA ARG A 89 -3.90 -14.67 -4.89
C ARG A 89 -3.38 -16.10 -5.01
N GLU A 90 -3.30 -16.63 -6.22
CA GLU A 90 -2.71 -17.96 -6.48
C GLU A 90 -1.19 -17.93 -6.48
N GLN A 91 -0.58 -16.76 -6.75
CA GLN A 91 0.86 -16.61 -6.96
C GLN A 91 1.61 -16.00 -5.78
N PHE A 92 0.93 -15.28 -4.89
CA PHE A 92 1.54 -14.48 -3.82
C PHE A 92 0.86 -14.72 -2.47
N ASP A 93 1.69 -14.78 -1.41
CA ASP A 93 1.21 -14.90 -0.03
C ASP A 93 0.58 -13.60 0.46
N TYR A 94 1.14 -12.46 0.03
CA TYR A 94 0.64 -11.12 0.35
C TYR A 94 0.57 -10.24 -0.88
N ILE A 95 -0.56 -9.54 -1.01
CA ILE A 95 -0.78 -8.52 -2.04
C ILE A 95 -0.99 -7.19 -1.31
N ILE A 96 -0.07 -6.23 -1.52
CA ILE A 96 -0.14 -4.91 -0.90
C ILE A 96 -0.52 -3.89 -1.96
N VAL A 97 -1.67 -3.28 -1.79
CA VAL A 97 -2.23 -2.30 -2.74
C VAL A 97 -1.85 -0.90 -2.30
N ASP A 98 -1.16 -0.18 -3.19
CA ASP A 98 -0.92 1.27 -3.06
C ASP A 98 -2.03 2.01 -3.79
N SER A 99 -2.83 2.78 -3.06
CA SER A 99 -4.03 3.45 -3.57
C SER A 99 -4.00 4.96 -3.32
N ALA A 100 -4.84 5.68 -4.07
CA ALA A 100 -5.07 7.09 -3.82
C ALA A 100 -5.73 7.33 -2.43
N PRO A 101 -5.53 8.51 -1.81
CA PRO A 101 -6.17 8.83 -0.53
C PRO A 101 -7.70 8.80 -0.61
N VAL A 102 -8.34 8.06 0.30
CA VAL A 102 -9.82 7.86 0.34
C VAL A 102 -10.58 9.17 0.43
N GLY A 103 -10.12 10.13 1.25
CA GLY A 103 -10.80 11.41 1.43
C GLY A 103 -10.79 12.36 0.22
N LEU A 104 -10.05 12.00 -0.82
CA LEU A 104 -9.96 12.80 -2.06
C LEU A 104 -10.64 12.14 -3.25
N ILE A 105 -10.77 10.80 -3.24
CA ILE A 105 -11.12 10.04 -4.44
C ILE A 105 -11.98 8.83 -4.06
N SER A 106 -13.22 8.79 -4.56
CA SER A 106 -14.15 7.66 -4.36
C SER A 106 -13.69 6.35 -5.01
N ASP A 107 -12.81 6.42 -6.00
CA ASP A 107 -12.30 5.26 -6.74
C ASP A 107 -11.65 4.22 -5.81
N THR A 108 -11.01 4.68 -4.71
CA THR A 108 -10.39 3.80 -3.72
C THR A 108 -11.40 2.90 -3.00
N LEU A 109 -12.66 3.34 -2.87
CA LEU A 109 -13.71 2.53 -2.24
C LEU A 109 -14.05 1.29 -3.07
N SER A 110 -13.89 1.35 -4.38
CA SER A 110 -14.09 0.23 -5.30
C SER A 110 -13.10 -0.91 -5.06
N LEU A 111 -11.97 -0.62 -4.42
CA LEU A 111 -10.94 -1.62 -4.11
C LEU A 111 -11.35 -2.59 -3.00
N SER A 112 -12.38 -2.27 -2.21
CA SER A 112 -12.94 -3.20 -1.21
C SER A 112 -13.41 -4.52 -1.82
N LYS A 113 -13.73 -4.54 -3.11
CA LYS A 113 -14.14 -5.74 -3.85
C LYS A 113 -13.02 -6.77 -4.03
N VAL A 114 -11.77 -6.34 -3.87
CA VAL A 114 -10.57 -7.15 -4.15
C VAL A 114 -9.56 -7.18 -2.99
N THR A 115 -9.80 -6.41 -1.93
CA THR A 115 -8.95 -6.35 -0.73
C THR A 115 -9.66 -6.96 0.47
N ASP A 116 -8.90 -7.57 1.40
CA ASP A 116 -9.44 -8.20 2.60
C ASP A 116 -9.31 -7.28 3.81
N PHE A 117 -8.33 -6.38 3.79
CA PHE A 117 -7.94 -5.54 4.92
C PHE A 117 -7.49 -4.15 4.46
N THR A 118 -7.77 -3.12 5.24
CA THR A 118 -7.41 -1.75 4.93
C THR A 118 -6.50 -1.16 6.00
N LEU A 119 -5.31 -0.69 5.61
CA LEU A 119 -4.45 0.14 6.44
C LEU A 119 -4.75 1.62 6.14
N TYR A 120 -5.46 2.27 7.04
CA TYR A 120 -5.79 3.69 6.93
C TYR A 120 -4.67 4.53 7.55
N VAL A 121 -3.84 5.13 6.71
CA VAL A 121 -2.64 5.85 7.16
C VAL A 121 -2.97 7.30 7.48
N CYS A 122 -2.79 7.67 8.75
CA CYS A 122 -2.90 9.04 9.25
C CYS A 122 -1.53 9.62 9.56
N ARG A 123 -1.32 10.91 9.32
CA ARG A 123 -0.09 11.61 9.67
C ARG A 123 -0.31 12.51 10.88
N MET A 124 0.52 12.33 11.92
CA MET A 124 0.49 13.16 13.12
C MET A 124 0.70 14.63 12.74
N ASN A 125 -0.02 15.54 13.41
CA ASN A 125 0.01 17.00 13.18
C ASN A 125 -0.36 17.45 11.74
N TYR A 126 -0.89 16.56 10.91
CA TYR A 126 -1.33 16.86 9.54
C TYR A 126 -2.76 16.38 9.25
N THR A 127 -3.10 15.14 9.62
CA THR A 127 -4.43 14.60 9.39
C THR A 127 -5.43 15.19 10.37
N HIS A 128 -6.48 15.82 9.86
CA HIS A 128 -7.54 16.42 10.69
C HIS A 128 -8.33 15.34 11.44
N LYS A 129 -8.80 15.66 12.66
CA LYS A 129 -9.57 14.71 13.51
C LYS A 129 -10.84 14.21 12.83
N ASN A 130 -11.48 15.03 12.00
CA ASN A 130 -12.69 14.67 11.27
C ASN A 130 -12.49 13.45 10.35
N VAL A 131 -11.28 13.30 9.79
CA VAL A 131 -10.91 12.16 8.93
C VAL A 131 -10.98 10.82 9.70
N LEU A 132 -10.73 10.84 11.02
CA LEU A 132 -10.89 9.65 11.86
C LEU A 132 -12.37 9.26 12.03
N SER A 133 -13.25 10.24 12.16
CA SER A 133 -14.70 9.99 12.23
C SER A 133 -15.22 9.45 10.89
N GLU A 134 -14.77 10.01 9.78
CA GLU A 134 -15.08 9.52 8.44
C GLU A 134 -14.62 8.07 8.23
N SER A 135 -13.43 7.68 8.71
CA SER A 135 -12.95 6.30 8.58
C SER A 135 -13.84 5.29 9.32
N VAL A 136 -14.42 5.69 10.46
CA VAL A 136 -15.39 4.86 11.21
C VAL A 136 -16.69 4.69 10.42
N GLU A 137 -17.18 5.76 9.79
CA GLU A 137 -18.38 5.70 8.95
C GLU A 137 -18.18 4.84 7.71
N ILE A 138 -17.04 4.98 7.04
CA ILE A 138 -16.64 4.15 5.89
C ILE A 138 -16.60 2.67 6.28
N GLN A 139 -16.08 2.33 7.47
CA GLN A 139 -16.07 0.96 7.95
C GLN A 139 -17.48 0.46 8.28
N ARG A 140 -18.32 1.27 8.96
CA ARG A 140 -19.68 0.90 9.32
C ARG A 140 -20.59 0.69 8.10
N SER A 141 -20.36 1.47 7.05
CA SER A 141 -21.10 1.34 5.77
C SER A 141 -20.61 0.17 4.91
N GLY A 142 -19.51 -0.52 5.30
CA GLY A 142 -18.94 -1.62 4.52
C GLY A 142 -18.25 -1.18 3.23
N GLN A 143 -17.94 0.11 3.09
CA GLN A 143 -17.26 0.64 1.90
C GLN A 143 -15.79 0.24 1.83
N LEU A 144 -15.14 -0.02 2.98
CA LEU A 144 -13.81 -0.59 3.07
C LEU A 144 -13.78 -1.73 4.09
N ASN A 145 -13.00 -2.76 3.80
CA ASN A 145 -12.90 -3.95 4.62
C ASN A 145 -11.92 -3.73 5.78
N GLN A 146 -12.30 -4.16 7.00
CA GLN A 146 -11.44 -4.31 8.18
C GLN A 146 -10.39 -3.20 8.35
N ILE A 147 -10.84 -1.97 8.62
CA ILE A 147 -9.97 -0.80 8.75
C ILE A 147 -9.13 -0.88 10.03
N SER A 148 -7.80 -0.76 9.89
CA SER A 148 -6.88 -0.45 10.98
C SER A 148 -6.17 0.86 10.74
N LEU A 149 -6.07 1.68 11.78
CA LEU A 149 -5.41 2.97 11.72
C LEU A 149 -3.89 2.81 11.91
N VAL A 150 -3.12 3.43 11.03
CA VAL A 150 -1.66 3.55 11.14
C VAL A 150 -1.31 5.02 11.30
N VAL A 151 -0.72 5.38 12.45
CA VAL A 151 -0.28 6.76 12.71
C VAL A 151 1.19 6.92 12.34
N ASN A 152 1.46 7.69 11.28
CA ASN A 152 2.80 8.01 10.81
C ASN A 152 3.26 9.37 11.36
N GLY A 153 4.58 9.57 11.50
CA GLY A 153 5.17 10.83 11.94
C GLY A 153 5.00 11.12 13.43
N GLY A 154 4.70 10.12 14.26
CA GLY A 154 4.69 10.27 15.72
C GLY A 154 6.10 10.46 16.27
N ASN A 155 6.30 11.48 17.12
CA ASN A 155 7.54 11.68 17.84
C ASN A 155 7.54 10.86 19.13
N LEU A 156 8.26 9.77 19.16
CA LEU A 156 8.37 8.89 20.34
C LEU A 156 9.10 9.57 21.51
N ALA A 157 9.83 10.66 21.28
CA ALA A 157 10.55 11.42 22.31
C ALA A 157 9.63 12.33 23.15
N GLU A 158 8.41 12.63 22.72
CA GLU A 158 7.44 13.43 23.45
C GLU A 158 6.56 12.63 24.44
N LYS A 159 7.06 11.53 25.01
CA LYS A 159 6.41 10.83 26.12
C LYS A 159 6.50 11.65 27.41
N LYS A 160 5.77 12.76 27.45
CA LYS A 160 5.45 13.51 28.69
C LYS A 160 3.95 13.43 28.99
N TYR A 161 3.35 12.23 29.06
CA TYR A 161 2.13 11.99 29.88
C TYR A 161 1.93 10.48 30.02
N GLY A 162 1.94 10.02 31.27
CA GLY A 162 1.98 8.63 31.66
C GLY A 162 0.72 7.83 31.31
N TYR A 163 0.95 6.63 30.92
CA TYR A 163 0.38 5.37 31.45
C TYR A 163 1.35 4.28 31.01
N GLY A 164 2.12 3.80 31.98
CA GLY A 164 3.13 2.77 31.74
C GLY A 164 2.49 1.40 31.55
N TYR A 165 2.66 0.82 30.36
CA TYR A 165 2.83 -0.60 30.19
C TYR A 165 4.15 -0.81 29.46
N GLY A 166 5.18 -1.14 30.25
CA GLY A 166 6.51 -1.40 29.74
C GLY A 166 6.59 -2.78 29.10
N TYR A 167 6.86 -2.82 27.80
CA TYR A 167 7.64 -3.89 27.19
C TYR A 167 8.85 -3.23 26.55
N GLY A 168 9.93 -3.16 27.34
CA GLY A 168 11.23 -2.70 26.88
C GLY A 168 11.91 -3.75 26.04
N TYR A 169 12.00 -3.56 24.73
CA TYR A 169 13.07 -4.11 23.93
C TYR A 169 14.03 -2.97 23.57
N SER A 170 15.01 -2.78 24.44
CA SER A 170 16.16 -1.92 24.18
C SER A 170 17.14 -2.67 23.28
N TYR A 171 17.15 -2.40 21.98
CA TYR A 171 18.29 -2.72 21.13
C TYR A 171 19.33 -1.63 21.32
N GLY A 172 20.35 -1.96 22.15
CA GLY A 172 21.49 -1.10 22.39
C GLY A 172 22.36 -0.96 21.13
N TYR A 173 22.32 0.19 20.50
CA TYR A 173 23.42 0.67 19.67
C TYR A 173 24.41 1.40 20.57
N ARG A 174 25.59 0.80 20.80
CA ARG A 174 26.74 1.46 21.44
C ARG A 174 27.39 2.34 20.37
N ASP A 175 27.21 3.65 20.51
CA ASP A 175 28.02 4.64 19.83
C ASP A 175 29.42 4.72 20.47
N THR A 176 30.43 4.15 19.81
CA THR A 176 31.83 4.29 20.14
C THR A 176 32.47 5.40 19.33
N HIS A 177 32.27 6.66 19.71
CA HIS A 177 33.16 7.76 19.35
C HIS A 177 33.30 8.75 20.48
N LYS A 178 34.18 8.43 21.42
CA LYS A 178 34.88 9.44 22.22
C LYS A 178 36.05 9.95 21.39
N LYS A 179 36.02 11.19 20.93
CA LYS A 179 37.22 11.95 20.54
C LYS A 179 37.70 12.74 21.73
N HIS A 180 38.97 12.49 22.07
CA HIS A 180 39.77 13.36 22.90
C HIS A 180 39.95 14.74 22.24
N LYS A 181 39.63 15.80 22.92
CA LYS A 181 40.51 16.90 23.33
C LYS A 181 39.71 17.86 24.20
#